data_8abbdabc4b21b967e0366c2136177366
#
_entry.id   8abbdabc4b21b967e0366c2136177366
#
_cell.length_a   1.000
_cell.length_b   1.000
_cell.length_c   1.000
_cell.angle_alpha   90.00
_cell.angle_beta   90.00
_cell.angle_gamma   90.00
#
_symmetry.space_group_name_H-M   'P 1'
#
loop_
_entity.id
_entity.type
_entity.pdbx_description
1 polymer ?
#
loop_
_entity_poly.entity_id
_entity_poly.type
_entity_poly.pdbx_seq_one_letter_code
_entity_poly.pdbx_strand_id
1 'polypeptide(L)'
;TIGAMSVGARGVFNAAYAPMLFDVGRVPFPGGDPQPTYDALEAECAGGAAAFIVEPLVLGAGGMLMYPPAVLAEMRAICARHGTLFIADEVMTAWGRTGTLTACEQADVAPDIMCLSKGLTGGAMPLAVTMASEPIWDAHYSTDRTRTFYHSSSYTANPVACAAANANLAIWREEPVPERIAALAAKQQAHLDTLADHAMVRNARRCGTIAALELGEPGGSYLSDLGPKLLRRFREADLLLRPLGNTVYVMPPYCIEDDDLARIWAEIGTAADAIAAD
;
A
#
# COMPACT_ATOMS: atom_id res chain seq x y z
N THR A 1 -16.31 -3.54 -2.54
CA THR A 1 -17.35 -3.34 -3.55
C THR A 1 -16.95 -3.96 -4.89
N ILE A 2 -17.92 -4.18 -5.79
CA ILE A 2 -17.66 -4.78 -7.11
C ILE A 2 -16.67 -3.93 -7.91
N GLY A 3 -16.79 -2.60 -7.89
CA GLY A 3 -15.86 -1.72 -8.59
C GLY A 3 -14.41 -1.90 -8.13
N ALA A 4 -14.16 -1.81 -6.82
CA ALA A 4 -12.83 -2.00 -6.26
C ALA A 4 -12.27 -3.42 -6.52
N MET A 5 -13.13 -4.47 -6.44
CA MET A 5 -12.71 -5.82 -6.80
C MET A 5 -12.40 -5.99 -8.30
N SER A 6 -13.11 -5.26 -9.16
CA SER A 6 -12.91 -5.32 -10.62
C SER A 6 -11.55 -4.73 -11.01
N VAL A 7 -11.16 -3.59 -10.44
CA VAL A 7 -9.88 -2.95 -10.74
C VAL A 7 -8.69 -3.65 -10.09
N GLY A 8 -8.89 -4.38 -8.99
CA GLY A 8 -7.85 -5.19 -8.35
C GLY A 8 -7.39 -6.36 -9.22
N ALA A 9 -6.16 -6.85 -8.99
CA ALA A 9 -5.63 -8.03 -9.68
C ALA A 9 -6.55 -9.25 -9.49
N ARG A 10 -6.71 -10.06 -10.54
CA ARG A 10 -7.45 -11.32 -10.45
C ARG A 10 -6.61 -12.34 -9.69
N GLY A 11 -7.21 -12.99 -8.72
CA GLY A 11 -6.53 -13.97 -7.87
C GLY A 11 -7.48 -14.63 -6.90
N VAL A 12 -6.93 -15.34 -5.93
CA VAL A 12 -7.68 -16.11 -4.92
C VAL A 12 -8.69 -15.25 -4.14
N PHE A 13 -8.41 -13.95 -3.99
CA PHE A 13 -9.25 -13.02 -3.23
C PHE A 13 -10.59 -12.67 -3.91
N ASN A 14 -10.66 -12.78 -5.24
CA ASN A 14 -11.83 -12.38 -6.00
C ASN A 14 -12.32 -13.43 -7.01
N ALA A 15 -11.69 -14.61 -7.04
CA ALA A 15 -12.07 -15.68 -7.96
C ALA A 15 -13.54 -16.08 -7.86
N ALA A 16 -14.08 -16.17 -6.65
CA ALA A 16 -15.49 -16.51 -6.40
C ALA A 16 -16.48 -15.47 -6.96
N TYR A 17 -16.03 -14.24 -7.18
CA TYR A 17 -16.84 -13.14 -7.68
C TYR A 17 -16.61 -12.85 -9.16
N ALA A 18 -15.72 -13.60 -9.83
CA ALA A 18 -15.32 -13.35 -11.22
C ALA A 18 -16.50 -13.08 -12.19
N PRO A 19 -17.63 -13.81 -12.11
CA PRO A 19 -18.78 -13.57 -13.00
C PRO A 19 -19.47 -12.20 -12.79
N MET A 20 -19.21 -11.51 -11.68
CA MET A 20 -19.80 -10.22 -11.33
C MET A 20 -18.88 -9.04 -11.61
N LEU A 21 -17.61 -9.31 -11.97
CA LEU A 21 -16.61 -8.30 -12.14
C LEU A 21 -16.53 -7.87 -13.61
N PHE A 22 -16.47 -6.55 -13.84
CA PHE A 22 -16.24 -6.02 -15.17
C PHE A 22 -14.77 -6.10 -15.59
N ASP A 23 -14.53 -6.07 -16.88
CA ASP A 23 -13.18 -6.10 -17.44
C ASP A 23 -12.47 -4.76 -17.28
N VAL A 24 -11.15 -4.83 -17.05
CA VAL A 24 -10.25 -3.67 -16.97
C VAL A 24 -8.95 -4.01 -17.67
N GLY A 25 -8.29 -3.00 -18.24
CA GLY A 25 -6.91 -3.08 -18.70
C GLY A 25 -5.98 -3.34 -17.50
N ARG A 26 -4.87 -4.04 -17.74
CA ARG A 26 -3.92 -4.38 -16.69
C ARG A 26 -2.51 -4.03 -17.11
N VAL A 27 -1.86 -3.29 -16.24
CA VAL A 27 -0.48 -2.87 -16.42
C VAL A 27 0.40 -3.77 -15.54
N PRO A 28 1.49 -4.36 -16.07
CA PRO A 28 2.37 -5.20 -15.27
C PRO A 28 3.06 -4.40 -14.18
N PHE A 29 3.45 -5.08 -13.09
CA PHE A 29 4.23 -4.45 -12.02
C PHE A 29 5.60 -3.99 -12.57
N PRO A 30 6.05 -2.76 -12.25
CA PRO A 30 7.35 -2.25 -12.68
C PRO A 30 8.48 -2.89 -11.87
N GLY A 31 8.91 -4.08 -12.29
CA GLY A 31 10.03 -4.80 -11.68
C GLY A 31 11.37 -4.08 -11.88
N GLY A 32 12.46 -4.83 -12.08
CA GLY A 32 13.78 -4.25 -12.31
C GLY A 32 13.89 -3.38 -13.57
N ASP A 33 13.09 -3.67 -14.60
CA ASP A 33 12.91 -2.83 -15.79
C ASP A 33 11.46 -2.33 -15.84
N PRO A 34 11.21 -1.01 -15.73
CA PRO A 34 9.86 -0.45 -15.79
C PRO A 34 9.31 -0.28 -17.22
N GLN A 35 10.10 -0.49 -18.27
CA GLN A 35 9.67 -0.23 -19.64
C GLN A 35 8.42 -1.02 -20.06
N PRO A 36 8.27 -2.31 -19.73
CA PRO A 36 7.04 -3.04 -20.03
C PRO A 36 5.78 -2.46 -19.38
N THR A 37 5.94 -1.85 -18.18
CA THR A 37 4.86 -1.13 -17.48
C THR A 37 4.45 0.12 -18.26
N TYR A 38 5.44 0.91 -18.69
CA TYR A 38 5.19 2.13 -19.45
C TYR A 38 4.54 1.84 -20.79
N ASP A 39 5.05 0.87 -21.54
CA ASP A 39 4.50 0.48 -22.84
C ASP A 39 3.05 0.01 -22.71
N ALA A 40 2.74 -0.81 -21.71
CA ALA A 40 1.38 -1.27 -21.45
C ALA A 40 0.45 -0.12 -21.05
N LEU A 41 0.90 0.77 -20.17
CA LEU A 41 0.12 1.94 -19.74
C LEU A 41 -0.12 2.90 -20.91
N GLU A 42 0.90 3.16 -21.72
CA GLU A 42 0.79 3.98 -22.94
C GLU A 42 -0.27 3.42 -23.88
N ALA A 43 -0.24 2.11 -24.13
CA ALA A 43 -1.21 1.43 -25.00
C ALA A 43 -2.65 1.52 -24.46
N GLU A 44 -2.87 1.30 -23.16
CA GLU A 44 -4.18 1.41 -22.53
C GLU A 44 -4.70 2.87 -22.57
N CYS A 45 -3.85 3.84 -22.28
CA CYS A 45 -4.22 5.26 -22.34
C CYS A 45 -4.55 5.69 -23.77
N ALA A 46 -3.75 5.29 -24.76
CA ALA A 46 -4.02 5.54 -26.19
C ALA A 46 -5.30 4.85 -26.65
N GLY A 47 -5.66 3.70 -26.06
CA GLY A 47 -6.92 2.99 -26.27
C GLY A 47 -8.14 3.67 -25.67
N GLY A 48 -7.98 4.78 -24.95
CA GLY A 48 -9.07 5.57 -24.37
C GLY A 48 -9.45 5.16 -22.95
N ALA A 49 -8.52 4.62 -22.16
CA ALA A 49 -8.75 4.36 -20.75
C ALA A 49 -9.17 5.65 -20.03
N ALA A 50 -10.31 5.62 -19.32
CA ALA A 50 -10.83 6.78 -18.60
C ALA A 50 -9.95 7.14 -17.38
N ALA A 51 -9.42 6.15 -16.70
CA ALA A 51 -8.59 6.32 -15.52
C ALA A 51 -7.61 5.16 -15.33
N PHE A 52 -6.46 5.46 -14.72
CA PHE A 52 -5.49 4.49 -14.20
C PHE A 52 -5.44 4.58 -12.68
N ILE A 53 -5.55 3.45 -11.98
CA ILE A 53 -5.45 3.37 -10.53
C ILE A 53 -4.23 2.55 -10.12
N VAL A 54 -3.47 3.05 -9.14
CA VAL A 54 -2.27 2.39 -8.63
C VAL A 54 -2.07 2.67 -7.14
N GLU A 55 -1.52 1.69 -6.41
CA GLU A 55 -0.94 1.91 -5.08
C GLU A 55 0.43 2.59 -5.25
N PRO A 56 0.64 3.84 -4.78
CA PRO A 56 1.92 4.53 -4.96
C PRO A 56 3.05 3.88 -4.18
N LEU A 57 4.17 3.62 -4.84
CA LEU A 57 5.44 3.10 -4.33
C LEU A 57 5.41 1.69 -3.73
N VAL A 58 4.30 1.25 -3.13
CA VAL A 58 4.21 -0.05 -2.45
C VAL A 58 2.88 -0.72 -2.75
N LEU A 59 2.90 -1.88 -3.41
CA LEU A 59 1.75 -2.75 -3.58
C LEU A 59 1.62 -3.65 -2.35
N GLY A 60 0.69 -3.32 -1.43
CA GLY A 60 0.58 -3.98 -0.16
C GLY A 60 0.17 -5.44 -0.26
N ALA A 61 -1.06 -5.71 -0.65
CA ALA A 61 -1.62 -7.06 -0.77
C ALA A 61 -0.94 -7.90 -1.87
N GLY A 62 -0.26 -7.24 -2.81
CA GLY A 62 0.54 -7.88 -3.86
C GLY A 62 1.85 -8.51 -3.36
N GLY A 63 2.14 -8.42 -2.06
CA GLY A 63 3.35 -8.98 -1.45
C GLY A 63 4.35 -7.91 -1.01
N MET A 64 3.90 -6.71 -0.67
CA MET A 64 4.77 -5.58 -0.32
C MET A 64 5.80 -5.28 -1.41
N LEU A 65 5.38 -5.35 -2.67
CA LEU A 65 6.23 -5.05 -3.82
C LEU A 65 6.49 -3.55 -3.88
N MET A 66 7.74 -3.16 -4.10
CA MET A 66 8.18 -1.77 -4.06
C MET A 66 8.78 -1.32 -5.39
N TYR A 67 8.53 -0.07 -5.76
CA TYR A 67 9.09 0.54 -6.96
C TYR A 67 9.51 2.00 -6.70
N PRO A 68 10.48 2.54 -7.46
CA PRO A 68 11.02 3.88 -7.22
C PRO A 68 10.03 5.00 -7.51
N PRO A 69 10.14 6.17 -6.84
CA PRO A 69 9.31 7.35 -7.10
C PRO A 69 9.34 7.83 -8.56
N ALA A 70 10.49 7.72 -9.24
CA ALA A 70 10.62 8.09 -10.66
C ALA A 70 9.67 7.30 -11.58
N VAL A 71 9.38 6.04 -11.23
CA VAL A 71 8.43 5.20 -11.96
C VAL A 71 7.01 5.73 -11.81
N LEU A 72 6.63 6.15 -10.60
CA LEU A 72 5.32 6.75 -10.35
C LEU A 72 5.16 8.08 -11.13
N ALA A 73 6.21 8.90 -11.15
CA ALA A 73 6.23 10.16 -11.89
C ALA A 73 6.01 9.93 -13.40
N GLU A 74 6.70 8.94 -14.00
CA GLU A 74 6.50 8.62 -15.42
C GLU A 74 5.10 8.06 -15.70
N MET A 75 4.57 7.17 -14.85
CA MET A 75 3.18 6.70 -15.00
C MET A 75 2.17 7.86 -14.97
N ARG A 76 2.37 8.85 -14.09
CA ARG A 76 1.55 10.07 -14.07
C ARG A 76 1.70 10.89 -15.35
N ALA A 77 2.93 11.03 -15.86
CA ALA A 77 3.21 11.75 -17.10
C ALA A 77 2.55 11.08 -18.32
N ILE A 78 2.58 9.74 -18.39
CA ILE A 78 1.88 8.97 -19.42
C ILE A 78 0.37 9.30 -19.38
N CYS A 79 -0.26 9.16 -18.21
CA CYS A 79 -1.69 9.46 -18.05
C CYS A 79 -2.02 10.89 -18.51
N ALA A 80 -1.19 11.87 -18.12
CA ALA A 80 -1.40 13.28 -18.48
C ALA A 80 -1.35 13.52 -19.98
N ARG A 81 -0.45 12.86 -20.72
CA ARG A 81 -0.34 12.99 -22.19
C ARG A 81 -1.62 12.58 -22.92
N HIS A 82 -2.35 11.62 -22.35
CA HIS A 82 -3.57 11.08 -22.95
C HIS A 82 -4.88 11.60 -22.33
N GLY A 83 -4.80 12.44 -21.31
CA GLY A 83 -5.98 12.90 -20.58
C GLY A 83 -6.66 11.82 -19.75
N THR A 84 -5.95 10.72 -19.48
CA THR A 84 -6.39 9.66 -18.58
C THR A 84 -6.27 10.12 -17.12
N LEU A 85 -7.33 9.99 -16.32
CA LEU A 85 -7.28 10.37 -14.90
C LEU A 85 -6.35 9.46 -14.13
N PHE A 86 -5.53 10.05 -13.25
CA PHE A 86 -4.63 9.32 -12.38
C PHE A 86 -5.21 9.20 -10.98
N ILE A 87 -5.46 7.97 -10.52
CA ILE A 87 -6.03 7.66 -9.21
C ILE A 87 -4.95 7.05 -8.33
N ALA A 88 -4.58 7.74 -7.25
CA ALA A 88 -3.66 7.22 -6.26
C ALA A 88 -4.42 6.49 -5.14
N ASP A 89 -4.22 5.19 -5.01
CA ASP A 89 -4.69 4.42 -3.86
C ASP A 89 -3.69 4.52 -2.70
N GLU A 90 -3.81 5.60 -1.94
CA GLU A 90 -2.99 5.89 -0.77
C GLU A 90 -3.56 5.28 0.54
N VAL A 91 -4.48 4.34 0.43
CA VAL A 91 -5.14 3.72 1.59
C VAL A 91 -4.12 3.07 2.55
N MET A 92 -3.04 2.49 2.02
CA MET A 92 -1.97 1.91 2.83
C MET A 92 -0.72 2.80 2.90
N THR A 93 -0.42 3.53 1.86
CA THR A 93 0.88 4.18 1.63
C THR A 93 0.99 5.56 2.27
N ALA A 94 -0.14 6.25 2.49
CA ALA A 94 -0.20 7.54 3.16
C ALA A 94 0.08 7.46 4.68
N TRP A 95 -0.01 8.62 5.29
CA TRP A 95 0.15 8.83 6.74
C TRP A 95 1.52 8.41 7.24
N GLY A 96 2.57 8.68 6.45
CA GLY A 96 3.96 8.45 6.82
C GLY A 96 4.47 7.03 6.58
N ARG A 97 3.65 6.10 6.13
CA ARG A 97 4.07 4.70 5.92
C ARG A 97 5.25 4.58 4.95
N THR A 98 5.25 5.37 3.90
CA THR A 98 6.34 5.40 2.91
C THR A 98 7.44 6.42 3.22
N GLY A 99 7.33 7.18 4.33
CA GLY A 99 8.32 8.16 4.77
C GLY A 99 7.85 9.61 4.68
N THR A 100 6.88 9.91 3.85
CA THR A 100 6.23 11.21 3.66
C THR A 100 4.75 11.11 4.04
N LEU A 101 4.03 12.24 4.16
CA LEU A 101 2.59 12.21 4.50
C LEU A 101 1.81 11.37 3.48
N THR A 102 2.07 11.56 2.20
CA THR A 102 1.59 10.71 1.10
C THR A 102 2.77 10.17 0.29
N ALA A 103 2.63 8.99 -0.30
CA ALA A 103 3.68 8.44 -1.17
C ALA A 103 3.87 9.26 -2.44
N CYS A 104 2.80 9.89 -2.94
CA CYS A 104 2.83 10.78 -4.10
C CYS A 104 3.80 11.95 -3.95
N GLU A 105 4.02 12.47 -2.71
CA GLU A 105 5.00 13.53 -2.45
C GLU A 105 6.43 13.15 -2.85
N GLN A 106 6.82 11.89 -2.71
CA GLN A 106 8.18 11.46 -3.06
C GLN A 106 8.44 11.49 -4.57
N ALA A 107 7.39 11.43 -5.36
CA ALA A 107 7.44 11.46 -6.82
C ALA A 107 7.11 12.85 -7.39
N ASP A 108 6.81 13.83 -6.54
CA ASP A 108 6.27 15.14 -6.94
C ASP A 108 5.03 15.00 -7.86
N VAL A 109 4.13 14.08 -7.49
CA VAL A 109 2.93 13.74 -8.25
C VAL A 109 1.68 14.26 -7.54
N ALA A 110 0.88 15.05 -8.26
CA ALA A 110 -0.49 15.38 -7.87
C ALA A 110 -1.47 14.47 -8.64
N PRO A 111 -2.17 13.55 -7.96
CA PRO A 111 -3.19 12.72 -8.61
C PRO A 111 -4.46 13.52 -8.86
N ASP A 112 -5.27 13.07 -9.84
CA ASP A 112 -6.60 13.63 -10.08
C ASP A 112 -7.60 13.17 -9.00
N ILE A 113 -7.41 11.94 -8.49
CA ILE A 113 -8.18 11.36 -7.38
C ILE A 113 -7.21 10.69 -6.40
N MET A 114 -7.41 10.91 -5.11
CA MET A 114 -6.65 10.25 -4.04
C MET A 114 -7.59 9.56 -3.07
N CYS A 115 -7.33 8.27 -2.80
CA CYS A 115 -8.08 7.47 -1.84
C CYS A 115 -7.29 7.36 -0.52
N LEU A 116 -7.89 7.77 0.58
CA LEU A 116 -7.30 7.74 1.92
C LEU A 116 -8.17 6.93 2.88
N SER A 117 -7.55 6.15 3.76
CA SER A 117 -8.22 5.43 4.85
C SER A 117 -7.20 5.03 5.92
N LYS A 118 -7.43 3.95 6.65
CA LYS A 118 -6.52 3.34 7.66
C LYS A 118 -5.86 4.38 8.57
N GLY A 119 -4.68 4.88 8.23
CA GLY A 119 -3.95 5.90 8.97
C GLY A 119 -4.69 7.22 9.15
N LEU A 120 -5.73 7.49 8.36
CA LEU A 120 -6.58 8.69 8.47
C LEU A 120 -7.12 8.91 9.89
N THR A 121 -7.46 7.82 10.59
CA THR A 121 -7.96 7.85 11.98
C THR A 121 -6.94 7.27 12.97
N GLY A 122 -5.68 7.09 12.57
CA GLY A 122 -4.71 6.35 13.37
C GLY A 122 -5.09 4.88 13.61
N GLY A 123 -6.07 4.35 12.87
CA GLY A 123 -6.59 2.99 13.02
C GLY A 123 -7.71 2.85 14.08
N ALA A 124 -8.09 3.94 14.75
CA ALA A 124 -9.08 3.90 15.84
C ALA A 124 -10.51 3.65 15.36
N MET A 125 -10.86 4.16 14.17
CA MET A 125 -12.22 4.06 13.59
C MET A 125 -12.16 3.82 12.09
N PRO A 126 -13.10 3.04 11.52
CA PRO A 126 -13.22 2.90 10.06
C PRO A 126 -13.71 4.23 9.46
N LEU A 127 -12.89 4.80 8.60
CA LEU A 127 -13.19 5.97 7.79
C LEU A 127 -12.39 5.93 6.50
N ALA A 128 -12.99 6.40 5.41
CA ALA A 128 -12.31 6.63 4.15
C ALA A 128 -12.69 7.98 3.57
N VAL A 129 -11.77 8.57 2.83
CA VAL A 129 -11.95 9.83 2.11
C VAL A 129 -11.47 9.63 0.69
N THR A 130 -12.25 10.09 -0.27
CA THR A 130 -11.85 10.24 -1.66
C THR A 130 -11.73 11.73 -1.93
N MET A 131 -10.51 12.18 -2.21
CA MET A 131 -10.23 13.54 -2.64
C MET A 131 -10.23 13.58 -4.16
N ALA A 132 -10.79 14.63 -4.74
CA ALA A 132 -10.80 14.84 -6.19
C ALA A 132 -10.30 16.25 -6.53
N SER A 133 -9.67 16.38 -7.69
CA SER A 133 -9.25 17.67 -8.22
C SER A 133 -10.44 18.55 -8.58
N GLU A 134 -10.22 19.87 -8.65
CA GLU A 134 -11.26 20.87 -8.95
C GLU A 134 -12.04 20.57 -10.24
N PRO A 135 -11.42 20.19 -11.38
CA PRO A 135 -12.18 19.86 -12.60
C PRO A 135 -13.18 18.71 -12.41
N ILE A 136 -12.85 17.72 -11.56
CA ILE A 136 -13.76 16.60 -11.25
C ILE A 136 -14.90 17.09 -10.36
N TRP A 137 -14.61 17.94 -9.38
CA TRP A 137 -15.63 18.59 -8.55
C TRP A 137 -16.59 19.42 -9.40
N ASP A 138 -16.09 20.27 -10.27
CA ASP A 138 -16.88 21.15 -11.14
C ASP A 138 -17.78 20.39 -12.10
N ALA A 139 -17.37 19.19 -12.52
CA ALA A 139 -18.22 18.32 -13.33
C ALA A 139 -19.55 17.96 -12.66
N HIS A 140 -19.58 17.92 -11.33
CA HIS A 140 -20.74 17.57 -10.51
C HIS A 140 -21.38 18.78 -9.81
N TYR A 141 -20.65 19.89 -9.64
CA TYR A 141 -21.14 21.10 -8.99
C TYR A 141 -22.05 21.89 -9.92
N SER A 142 -23.36 21.68 -9.81
CA SER A 142 -24.35 22.26 -10.72
C SER A 142 -25.72 22.36 -10.05
N THR A 143 -26.54 23.31 -10.51
CA THR A 143 -27.98 23.35 -10.22
C THR A 143 -28.79 22.32 -11.03
N ASP A 144 -28.19 21.79 -12.08
CA ASP A 144 -28.75 20.67 -12.85
C ASP A 144 -28.59 19.37 -12.05
N ARG A 145 -29.69 18.84 -11.55
CA ARG A 145 -29.71 17.62 -10.73
C ARG A 145 -29.25 16.37 -11.47
N THR A 146 -29.24 16.36 -12.80
CA THR A 146 -28.73 15.23 -13.61
C THR A 146 -27.20 15.08 -13.48
N ARG A 147 -26.50 16.14 -13.06
CA ARG A 147 -25.06 16.15 -12.83
C ARG A 147 -24.65 15.74 -11.41
N THR A 148 -25.61 15.44 -10.54
CA THR A 148 -25.33 15.06 -9.15
C THR A 148 -24.57 13.74 -9.09
N PHE A 149 -23.50 13.71 -8.29
CA PHE A 149 -22.84 12.45 -7.95
C PHE A 149 -23.68 11.68 -6.93
N TYR A 150 -24.51 10.74 -7.41
CA TYR A 150 -25.42 9.95 -6.59
C TYR A 150 -24.69 8.82 -5.87
N HIS A 151 -23.80 9.18 -4.95
CA HIS A 151 -23.16 8.24 -4.05
C HIS A 151 -23.46 8.62 -2.60
N SER A 152 -24.00 7.68 -1.84
CA SER A 152 -24.19 7.84 -0.40
C SER A 152 -24.00 6.51 0.33
N SER A 153 -23.43 6.60 1.51
CA SER A 153 -23.39 5.53 2.49
C SER A 153 -24.10 6.01 3.74
N SER A 154 -24.77 5.11 4.46
CA SER A 154 -25.42 5.45 5.73
C SER A 154 -24.45 6.06 6.75
N TYR A 155 -23.16 5.76 6.62
CA TYR A 155 -22.11 6.22 7.54
C TYR A 155 -21.24 7.35 6.96
N THR A 156 -21.65 7.94 5.83
CA THR A 156 -20.96 9.13 5.28
C THR A 156 -20.96 10.24 6.32
N ALA A 157 -19.76 10.84 6.52
CA ALA A 157 -19.53 11.89 7.50
C ALA A 157 -19.92 11.52 8.96
N ASN A 158 -19.77 10.24 9.34
CA ASN A 158 -19.97 9.79 10.71
C ASN A 158 -19.16 10.69 11.68
N PRO A 159 -19.85 11.43 12.61
CA PRO A 159 -19.18 12.42 13.42
C PRO A 159 -18.12 11.83 14.37
N VAL A 160 -18.30 10.59 14.85
CA VAL A 160 -17.33 9.92 15.71
C VAL A 160 -16.04 9.60 14.94
N ALA A 161 -16.16 9.06 13.74
CA ALA A 161 -15.01 8.77 12.88
C ALA A 161 -14.31 10.07 12.41
N CYS A 162 -15.07 11.12 12.09
CA CYS A 162 -14.52 12.43 11.77
C CYS A 162 -13.79 13.06 12.96
N ALA A 163 -14.29 12.91 14.18
CA ALA A 163 -13.61 13.37 15.39
C ALA A 163 -12.28 12.63 15.61
N ALA A 164 -12.24 11.30 15.37
CA ALA A 164 -11.01 10.53 15.44
C ALA A 164 -9.98 10.99 14.38
N ALA A 165 -10.42 11.26 13.14
CA ALA A 165 -9.56 11.80 12.10
C ALA A 165 -9.01 13.19 12.46
N ASN A 166 -9.83 14.07 13.01
CA ASN A 166 -9.40 15.38 13.45
C ASN A 166 -8.39 15.30 14.61
N ALA A 167 -8.57 14.38 15.55
CA ALA A 167 -7.60 14.13 16.61
C ALA A 167 -6.26 13.63 16.04
N ASN A 168 -6.29 12.72 15.07
CA ASN A 168 -5.08 12.28 14.37
C ASN A 168 -4.40 13.44 13.63
N LEU A 169 -5.14 14.31 12.95
CA LEU A 169 -4.59 15.50 12.30
C LEU A 169 -3.97 16.49 13.32
N ALA A 170 -4.52 16.59 14.53
CA ALA A 170 -3.93 17.40 15.60
C ALA A 170 -2.56 16.84 16.00
N ILE A 171 -2.44 15.52 16.21
CA ILE A 171 -1.16 14.84 16.48
C ILE A 171 -0.12 15.18 15.40
N TRP A 172 -0.49 15.11 14.11
CA TRP A 172 0.42 15.43 13.00
C TRP A 172 0.88 16.91 13.00
N ARG A 173 0.11 17.82 13.55
CA ARG A 173 0.44 19.26 13.65
C ARG A 173 1.23 19.61 14.89
N GLU A 174 1.01 18.90 15.98
CA GLU A 174 1.48 19.28 17.31
C GLU A 174 2.65 18.44 17.80
N GLU A 175 2.85 17.24 17.22
CA GLU A 175 3.91 16.31 17.61
C GLU A 175 4.94 16.10 16.47
N PRO A 176 6.17 15.73 16.81
CA PRO A 176 7.24 15.47 15.82
C PRO A 176 7.05 14.12 15.11
N VAL A 177 5.91 13.94 14.42
CA VAL A 177 5.58 12.68 13.73
C VAL A 177 6.55 12.37 12.59
N PRO A 178 6.95 13.34 11.72
CA PRO A 178 7.92 13.08 10.66
C PRO A 178 9.26 12.58 11.20
N GLU A 179 9.74 13.12 12.30
CA GLU A 179 11.00 12.72 12.95
C GLU A 179 10.90 11.30 13.51
N ARG A 180 9.78 10.93 14.13
CA ARG A 180 9.51 9.56 14.58
C ARG A 180 9.50 8.57 13.43
N ILE A 181 8.88 8.95 12.31
CA ILE A 181 8.83 8.14 11.08
C ILE A 181 10.25 7.93 10.52
N ALA A 182 11.05 8.99 10.43
CA ALA A 182 12.43 8.90 9.94
C ALA A 182 13.29 8.02 10.86
N ALA A 183 13.16 8.18 12.17
CA ALA A 183 13.89 7.35 13.14
C ALA A 183 13.48 5.87 13.04
N LEU A 184 12.18 5.58 12.97
CA LEU A 184 11.69 4.21 12.80
C LEU A 184 12.16 3.60 11.47
N ALA A 185 12.13 4.37 10.38
CA ALA A 185 12.61 3.93 9.08
C ALA A 185 14.10 3.54 9.11
N ALA A 186 14.94 4.33 9.80
CA ALA A 186 16.35 4.01 9.99
C ALA A 186 16.56 2.73 10.83
N LYS A 187 15.79 2.55 11.91
CA LYS A 187 15.83 1.32 12.73
C LYS A 187 15.39 0.09 11.93
N GLN A 188 14.32 0.19 11.14
CA GLN A 188 13.88 -0.87 10.24
C GLN A 188 14.98 -1.27 9.24
N GLN A 189 15.70 -0.28 8.66
CA GLN A 189 16.81 -0.57 7.76
C GLN A 189 17.93 -1.31 8.49
N ALA A 190 18.34 -0.82 9.66
CA ALA A 190 19.42 -1.45 10.43
C ALA A 190 19.11 -2.92 10.76
N HIS A 191 17.88 -3.23 11.18
CA HIS A 191 17.47 -4.61 11.42
C HIS A 191 17.42 -5.45 10.13
N LEU A 192 16.90 -4.88 9.04
CA LEU A 192 16.83 -5.58 7.75
C LEU A 192 18.22 -5.95 7.25
N ASP A 193 19.19 -5.05 7.42
CA ASP A 193 20.60 -5.25 7.02
C ASP A 193 21.24 -6.43 7.78
N THR A 194 20.83 -6.68 9.04
CA THR A 194 21.36 -7.84 9.80
C THR A 194 20.93 -9.19 9.23
N LEU A 195 19.86 -9.22 8.45
CA LEU A 195 19.31 -10.43 7.86
C LEU A 195 19.55 -10.53 6.35
N ALA A 196 20.09 -9.47 5.71
CA ALA A 196 20.21 -9.39 4.24
C ALA A 196 21.07 -10.52 3.64
N ASP A 197 22.10 -10.96 4.35
CA ASP A 197 23.03 -12.02 3.91
C ASP A 197 22.61 -13.43 4.37
N HIS A 198 21.51 -13.56 5.08
CA HIS A 198 21.03 -14.85 5.57
C HIS A 198 20.58 -15.75 4.41
N ALA A 199 21.04 -17.03 4.40
CA ALA A 199 20.82 -17.97 3.29
C ALA A 199 19.33 -18.18 2.91
N MET A 200 18.41 -18.03 3.86
CA MET A 200 16.97 -18.19 3.65
C MET A 200 16.23 -16.87 3.43
N VAL A 201 16.93 -15.72 3.42
CA VAL A 201 16.33 -14.40 3.20
C VAL A 201 16.52 -13.97 1.75
N ARG A 202 15.44 -13.52 1.12
CA ARG A 202 15.41 -13.01 -0.26
C ARG A 202 14.65 -11.70 -0.31
N ASN A 203 14.95 -10.92 -1.34
CA ASN A 203 14.20 -9.71 -1.67
C ASN A 203 13.95 -8.79 -0.48
N ALA A 204 14.98 -8.62 0.39
CA ALA A 204 14.91 -7.66 1.49
C ALA A 204 14.74 -6.25 0.93
N ARG A 205 13.69 -5.54 1.37
CA ARG A 205 13.29 -4.24 0.83
C ARG A 205 12.62 -3.38 1.87
N ARG A 206 12.72 -2.06 1.69
CA ARG A 206 12.11 -1.09 2.60
C ARG A 206 11.61 0.15 1.84
N CYS A 207 10.46 0.64 2.25
CA CYS A 207 9.95 1.95 1.86
C CYS A 207 9.38 2.65 3.11
N GLY A 208 10.01 3.75 3.52
CA GLY A 208 9.66 4.42 4.77
C GLY A 208 9.73 3.48 5.98
N THR A 209 8.63 3.32 6.69
CA THR A 209 8.52 2.44 7.86
C THR A 209 8.08 1.01 7.53
N ILE A 210 7.86 0.71 6.27
CA ILE A 210 7.50 -0.62 5.79
C ILE A 210 8.77 -1.37 5.43
N ALA A 211 9.09 -2.45 6.12
CA ALA A 211 10.16 -3.36 5.78
C ALA A 211 9.58 -4.73 5.42
N ALA A 212 10.12 -5.38 4.41
CA ALA A 212 9.67 -6.69 3.95
C ALA A 212 10.85 -7.54 3.46
N LEU A 213 10.69 -8.84 3.60
CA LEU A 213 11.61 -9.84 3.06
C LEU A 213 10.83 -11.12 2.72
N GLU A 214 11.42 -11.99 1.95
CA GLU A 214 10.88 -13.29 1.65
C GLU A 214 11.72 -14.37 2.33
N LEU A 215 11.07 -15.35 2.95
CA LEU A 215 11.73 -16.49 3.60
C LEU A 215 11.62 -17.73 2.74
N GLY A 216 12.70 -18.55 2.73
CA GLY A 216 12.76 -19.82 2.04
C GLY A 216 13.15 -19.71 0.56
N GLU A 217 12.74 -20.70 -0.25
CA GLU A 217 13.10 -20.80 -1.65
C GLU A 217 12.43 -19.74 -2.53
N PRO A 218 13.08 -19.34 -3.65
CA PRO A 218 12.50 -18.40 -4.61
C PRO A 218 11.15 -18.87 -5.18
N GLY A 219 10.27 -17.91 -5.46
CA GLY A 219 9.00 -18.20 -6.14
C GLY A 219 7.85 -18.60 -5.21
N GLY A 220 8.00 -18.37 -3.91
CA GLY A 220 6.90 -18.52 -2.96
C GLY A 220 5.69 -17.67 -3.36
N SER A 221 4.49 -18.27 -3.29
CA SER A 221 3.23 -17.57 -3.57
C SER A 221 2.47 -17.27 -2.29
N TYR A 222 1.41 -16.47 -2.40
CA TYR A 222 0.48 -16.24 -1.29
C TYR A 222 -0.07 -17.53 -0.68
N LEU A 223 -0.20 -18.59 -1.49
CA LEU A 223 -0.69 -19.92 -1.07
C LEU A 223 0.44 -20.88 -0.63
N SER A 224 1.66 -20.38 -0.44
CA SER A 224 2.77 -21.19 0.07
C SER A 224 2.43 -21.80 1.43
N ASP A 225 2.73 -23.08 1.61
CA ASP A 225 2.57 -23.81 2.89
C ASP A 225 3.43 -23.22 4.02
N LEU A 226 4.43 -22.40 3.66
CA LEU A 226 5.26 -21.70 4.63
C LEU A 226 4.49 -20.63 5.40
N GLY A 227 3.54 -19.95 4.76
CA GLY A 227 2.75 -18.89 5.40
C GLY A 227 2.03 -19.33 6.68
N PRO A 228 1.24 -20.43 6.67
CA PRO A 228 0.62 -20.97 7.87
C PRO A 228 1.62 -21.42 8.95
N LYS A 229 2.78 -21.97 8.57
CA LYS A 229 3.85 -22.35 9.51
C LYS A 229 4.43 -21.11 10.21
N LEU A 230 4.79 -20.08 9.44
CA LEU A 230 5.28 -18.81 9.97
C LEU A 230 4.26 -18.13 10.88
N LEU A 231 2.99 -18.07 10.47
CA LEU A 231 1.92 -17.48 11.28
C LEU A 231 1.80 -18.16 12.64
N ARG A 232 1.87 -19.50 12.67
CA ARG A 232 1.83 -20.29 13.92
C ARG A 232 3.02 -19.95 14.78
N ARG A 233 4.22 -19.99 14.23
CA ARG A 233 5.46 -19.69 14.93
C ARG A 233 5.44 -18.30 15.57
N PHE A 234 5.06 -17.26 14.81
CA PHE A 234 4.98 -15.90 15.34
C PHE A 234 3.96 -15.78 16.47
N ARG A 235 2.83 -16.48 16.37
CA ARG A 235 1.82 -16.52 17.46
C ARG A 235 2.35 -17.22 18.70
N GLU A 236 3.09 -18.32 18.56
CA GLU A 236 3.74 -19.02 19.67
C GLU A 236 4.82 -18.15 20.34
N ALA A 237 5.45 -17.27 19.59
CA ALA A 237 6.36 -16.24 20.10
C ALA A 237 5.65 -14.98 20.62
N ASP A 238 4.31 -14.99 20.71
CA ASP A 238 3.48 -13.85 21.13
C ASP A 238 3.68 -12.61 20.24
N LEU A 239 3.81 -12.83 18.93
CA LEU A 239 3.91 -11.79 17.92
C LEU A 239 2.74 -11.83 16.95
N LEU A 240 2.09 -10.66 16.74
CA LEU A 240 1.03 -10.49 15.76
C LEU A 240 1.60 -10.11 14.38
N LEU A 241 2.38 -11.02 13.79
CA LEU A 241 2.84 -10.90 12.41
C LEU A 241 1.97 -11.77 11.50
N ARG A 242 1.58 -11.22 10.35
CA ARG A 242 0.77 -11.91 9.35
C ARG A 242 1.53 -12.03 8.04
N PRO A 243 2.19 -13.15 7.75
CA PRO A 243 2.85 -13.36 6.46
C PRO A 243 1.88 -13.34 5.28
N LEU A 244 2.37 -12.90 4.12
CA LEU A 244 1.69 -13.02 2.83
C LEU A 244 2.38 -14.15 2.05
N GLY A 245 1.95 -15.39 2.29
CA GLY A 245 2.70 -16.56 1.83
C GLY A 245 4.06 -16.64 2.50
N ASN A 246 5.14 -16.56 1.72
CA ASN A 246 6.51 -16.51 2.23
C ASN A 246 7.04 -15.08 2.48
N THR A 247 6.27 -14.05 2.13
CA THR A 247 6.64 -12.67 2.43
C THR A 247 6.31 -12.33 3.88
N VAL A 248 7.32 -12.01 4.66
CA VAL A 248 7.22 -11.44 6.01
C VAL A 248 7.44 -9.94 5.92
N TYR A 249 6.58 -9.17 6.57
CA TYR A 249 6.70 -7.71 6.59
C TYR A 249 6.48 -7.17 8.00
N VAL A 250 7.18 -6.09 8.31
CA VAL A 250 7.12 -5.37 9.58
C VAL A 250 6.65 -3.95 9.29
N MET A 251 5.47 -3.62 9.81
CA MET A 251 4.82 -2.32 9.64
C MET A 251 4.20 -1.90 10.98
N PRO A 252 5.02 -1.58 11.98
CA PRO A 252 4.58 -1.34 13.35
C PRO A 252 3.91 0.03 13.49
N PRO A 253 3.24 0.31 14.63
CA PRO A 253 2.85 1.66 14.99
C PRO A 253 4.09 2.54 15.19
N TYR A 254 3.96 3.87 14.98
CA TYR A 254 5.09 4.80 15.11
C TYR A 254 5.57 5.00 16.54
N CYS A 255 4.80 4.54 17.52
CA CYS A 255 5.14 4.55 18.94
C CYS A 255 5.72 3.21 19.44
N ILE A 256 6.12 2.30 18.55
CA ILE A 256 6.74 1.04 18.96
C ILE A 256 8.02 1.31 19.74
N GLU A 257 8.22 0.61 20.84
CA GLU A 257 9.46 0.66 21.61
C GLU A 257 10.58 -0.12 20.92
N ASP A 258 11.83 0.26 21.19
CA ASP A 258 12.99 -0.35 20.54
C ASP A 258 13.14 -1.84 20.87
N ASP A 259 12.86 -2.22 22.10
CA ASP A 259 12.92 -3.62 22.55
C ASP A 259 11.89 -4.50 21.84
N ASP A 260 10.68 -3.97 21.63
CA ASP A 260 9.63 -4.69 20.90
C ASP A 260 10.00 -4.85 19.42
N LEU A 261 10.56 -3.79 18.81
CA LEU A 261 11.03 -3.86 17.44
C LEU A 261 12.18 -4.86 17.29
N ALA A 262 13.16 -4.84 18.19
CA ALA A 262 14.26 -5.78 18.21
C ALA A 262 13.79 -7.23 18.38
N ARG A 263 12.81 -7.48 19.27
CA ARG A 263 12.19 -8.80 19.48
C ARG A 263 11.52 -9.32 18.20
N ILE A 264 10.80 -8.46 17.47
CA ILE A 264 10.19 -8.83 16.17
C ILE A 264 11.25 -9.32 15.20
N TRP A 265 12.32 -8.55 15.02
CA TRP A 265 13.37 -8.88 14.07
C TRP A 265 14.20 -10.09 14.48
N ALA A 266 14.46 -10.27 15.77
CA ALA A 266 15.13 -11.47 16.31
C ALA A 266 14.32 -12.74 16.00
N GLU A 267 12.99 -12.69 16.16
CA GLU A 267 12.15 -13.85 15.86
C GLU A 267 12.06 -14.14 14.35
N ILE A 268 12.09 -13.12 13.50
CA ILE A 268 12.18 -13.32 12.04
C ILE A 268 13.50 -14.04 11.69
N GLY A 269 14.62 -13.66 12.31
CA GLY A 269 15.91 -14.34 12.15
C GLY A 269 15.83 -15.81 12.60
N THR A 270 15.27 -16.06 13.77
CA THR A 270 15.09 -17.41 14.29
C THR A 270 14.17 -18.27 13.38
N ALA A 271 13.17 -17.66 12.75
CA ALA A 271 12.33 -18.32 11.75
C ALA A 271 13.13 -18.70 10.50
N ALA A 272 14.03 -17.82 10.04
CA ALA A 272 14.92 -18.09 8.92
C ALA A 272 15.89 -19.24 9.22
N ASP A 273 16.48 -19.25 10.41
CA ASP A 273 17.35 -20.36 10.89
C ASP A 273 16.61 -21.70 10.90
N ALA A 274 15.38 -21.72 11.40
CA ALA A 274 14.56 -22.93 11.44
C ALA A 274 14.26 -23.48 10.03
N ILE A 275 13.98 -22.62 9.07
CA ILE A 275 13.75 -23.01 7.67
C ILE A 275 15.04 -23.58 7.04
N ALA A 276 16.19 -23.08 7.42
CA ALA A 276 17.48 -23.58 6.93
C ALA A 276 17.83 -24.98 7.49
N ALA A 277 17.25 -25.36 8.62
CA ALA A 277 17.49 -26.64 9.28
C ALA A 277 16.53 -27.76 8.83
N ASP A 278 15.39 -27.42 8.21
CA ASP A 278 14.40 -28.37 7.65
C ASP A 278 14.82 -28.84 6.25
#